data_335aa03088a1aa53c67830b691057a6d
#
_entry.id   335aa03088a1aa53c67830b691057a6d
#
_cell.length_a   1.000
_cell.length_b   1.000
_cell.length_c   1.000
_cell.angle_alpha   90.00
_cell.angle_beta   90.00
_cell.angle_gamma   90.00
#
_symmetry.space_group_name_H-M   'P 1'
#
loop_
_entity.id
_entity.type
_entity.pdbx_description
1 polymer ?
#
loop_
_entity_poly.entity_id
_entity_poly.type
_entity_poly.pdbx_seq_one_letter_code
_entity_poly.pdbx_strand_id
1 'polypeptide(L)'
;MTSLIKKSLNNIVLSFLKIPIWKEKFGVYWRFLRPETSLSTILAGLGGIFYGCKTTEECIIFESILAVIGVTLAHLSVNALNEIQDYKSGLDRETLKTPFSGGTKILVEGKISLTEAFVLATLTFIVALSIGLYLSALYGLVLLLFVIAGALIILLYDPYLLRLGLGEFGAFMRSVLVFLGCAYVATKELHTSAIFLGATYGALSTITLYINHLADVKVDIKYGRRTLPILLKEKVWIGYFLVLMI
;
A
#
# COMPACT_ATOMS: atom_id res chain seq x y z
N MET A 1 9.17 28.50 -49.23
CA MET A 1 7.87 27.76 -49.21
C MET A 1 8.00 26.31 -48.72
N THR A 2 9.06 25.60 -48.99
CA THR A 2 9.30 24.18 -48.59
C THR A 2 9.54 23.95 -47.09
N SER A 3 10.13 24.90 -46.34
CA SER A 3 10.41 24.72 -44.89
C SER A 3 9.17 24.85 -44.00
N LEU A 4 8.24 25.72 -44.38
CA LEU A 4 6.98 25.93 -43.62
C LEU A 4 6.02 24.74 -43.82
N ILE A 5 5.96 24.15 -45.02
CA ILE A 5 5.13 22.98 -45.30
C ILE A 5 5.68 21.75 -44.57
N LYS A 6 7.01 21.57 -44.49
CA LYS A 6 7.65 20.49 -43.75
C LYS A 6 7.43 20.58 -42.23
N LYS A 7 7.41 21.80 -41.68
CA LYS A 7 7.13 22.06 -40.28
C LYS A 7 5.65 21.83 -39.95
N SER A 8 4.75 22.20 -40.86
CA SER A 8 3.31 21.95 -40.73
C SER A 8 2.98 20.46 -40.81
N LEU A 9 3.55 19.74 -41.74
CA LEU A 9 3.40 18.28 -41.89
C LEU A 9 3.97 17.52 -40.67
N ASN A 10 5.14 17.90 -40.15
CA ASN A 10 5.68 17.32 -38.94
C ASN A 10 4.75 17.58 -37.72
N ASN A 11 4.18 18.78 -37.59
CA ASN A 11 3.24 19.07 -36.51
C ASN A 11 1.92 18.29 -36.63
N ILE A 12 1.44 18.05 -37.86
CA ILE A 12 0.27 17.22 -38.13
C ILE A 12 0.59 15.74 -37.83
N VAL A 13 1.71 15.21 -38.30
CA VAL A 13 2.14 13.84 -38.03
C VAL A 13 2.38 13.63 -36.53
N LEU A 14 3.00 14.57 -35.84
CA LEU A 14 3.17 14.53 -34.40
C LEU A 14 1.85 14.66 -33.64
N SER A 15 0.83 15.34 -34.20
CA SER A 15 -0.52 15.37 -33.60
C SER A 15 -1.29 14.06 -33.79
N PHE A 16 -1.05 13.32 -34.88
CA PHE A 16 -1.61 11.97 -35.11
C PHE A 16 -0.83 10.89 -34.35
N LEU A 17 0.47 11.08 -34.11
CA LEU A 17 1.33 10.20 -33.29
C LEU A 17 1.27 10.54 -31.80
N LYS A 18 0.50 11.56 -31.38
CA LYS A 18 0.24 11.79 -29.95
C LYS A 18 -0.48 10.56 -29.42
N ILE A 19 0.31 9.65 -28.84
CA ILE A 19 -0.19 8.74 -27.82
C ILE A 19 -1.16 9.57 -26.97
N PRO A 20 -2.43 9.17 -26.87
CA PRO A 20 -3.42 10.03 -26.20
C PRO A 20 -2.86 10.43 -24.82
N ILE A 21 -2.91 11.70 -24.51
CA ILE A 21 -2.37 12.30 -23.26
C ILE A 21 -2.81 11.49 -22.02
N TRP A 22 -3.96 10.85 -22.11
CA TRP A 22 -4.47 9.97 -21.06
C TRP A 22 -3.63 8.68 -20.86
N LYS A 23 -2.99 8.09 -21.92
CA LYS A 23 -2.12 6.91 -21.76
C LYS A 23 -0.83 7.27 -21.04
N GLU A 24 -0.28 8.44 -21.33
CA GLU A 24 0.92 8.93 -20.63
C GLU A 24 0.60 9.24 -19.17
N LYS A 25 -0.51 9.95 -18.91
CA LYS A 25 -0.99 10.22 -17.54
C LYS A 25 -1.32 8.93 -16.78
N PHE A 26 -1.95 7.95 -17.42
CA PHE A 26 -2.22 6.67 -16.77
C PHE A 26 -0.93 5.99 -16.29
N GLY A 27 0.12 5.96 -17.11
CA GLY A 27 1.43 5.42 -16.72
C GLY A 27 2.06 6.17 -15.55
N VAL A 28 1.82 7.49 -15.42
CA VAL A 28 2.28 8.28 -14.28
C VAL A 28 1.47 7.94 -13.02
N TYR A 29 0.14 7.86 -13.11
CA TYR A 29 -0.74 7.48 -11.99
C TYR A 29 -0.46 6.07 -11.48
N TRP A 30 -0.24 5.12 -12.40
CA TRP A 30 0.16 3.75 -12.08
C TRP A 30 1.44 3.72 -11.24
N ARG A 31 2.48 4.44 -11.68
CA ARG A 31 3.75 4.53 -10.94
C ARG A 31 3.59 5.26 -9.59
N PHE A 32 2.71 6.26 -9.51
CA PHE A 32 2.42 6.96 -8.25
C PHE A 32 1.77 6.04 -7.21
N LEU A 33 0.83 5.20 -7.61
CA LEU A 33 0.15 4.27 -6.73
C LEU A 33 1.01 3.07 -6.32
N ARG A 34 2.10 2.76 -7.04
CA ARG A 34 3.06 1.68 -6.76
C ARG A 34 2.39 0.31 -6.58
N PRO A 35 1.59 -0.18 -7.54
CA PRO A 35 0.85 -1.43 -7.39
C PRO A 35 1.76 -2.65 -7.20
N GLU A 36 3.01 -2.60 -7.62
CA GLU A 36 4.02 -3.63 -7.39
C GLU A 36 4.25 -3.91 -5.90
N THR A 37 4.12 -2.89 -5.04
CA THR A 37 4.27 -3.06 -3.58
C THR A 37 3.07 -3.73 -2.93
N SER A 38 1.91 -3.75 -3.60
CA SER A 38 0.71 -4.42 -3.11
C SER A 38 0.76 -5.95 -3.23
N LEU A 39 1.79 -6.52 -3.88
CA LEU A 39 1.94 -7.95 -4.06
C LEU A 39 1.88 -8.71 -2.72
N SER A 40 2.53 -8.21 -1.68
CA SER A 40 2.48 -8.80 -0.34
C SER A 40 1.05 -8.84 0.24
N THR A 41 0.27 -7.77 0.02
CA THR A 41 -1.14 -7.70 0.45
C THR A 41 -2.02 -8.66 -0.36
N ILE A 42 -1.80 -8.74 -1.67
CA ILE A 42 -2.51 -9.69 -2.55
C ILE A 42 -2.23 -11.13 -2.11
N LEU A 43 -0.95 -11.47 -1.86
CA LEU A 43 -0.56 -12.80 -1.40
C LEU A 43 -1.14 -13.14 -0.02
N ALA A 44 -1.17 -12.18 0.91
CA ALA A 44 -1.82 -12.36 2.22
C ALA A 44 -3.33 -12.60 2.06
N GLY A 45 -4.01 -11.83 1.21
CA GLY A 45 -5.44 -11.99 0.94
C GLY A 45 -5.76 -13.33 0.26
N LEU A 46 -5.01 -13.70 -0.77
CA LEU A 46 -5.14 -14.99 -1.44
C LEU A 46 -4.82 -16.17 -0.50
N GLY A 47 -3.80 -16.01 0.36
CA GLY A 47 -3.47 -16.98 1.41
C GLY A 47 -4.63 -17.18 2.38
N GLY A 48 -5.31 -16.08 2.79
CA GLY A 48 -6.51 -16.15 3.62
C GLY A 48 -7.66 -16.88 2.93
N ILE A 49 -7.93 -16.57 1.66
CA ILE A 49 -8.95 -17.28 0.88
C ILE A 49 -8.62 -18.76 0.75
N PHE A 50 -7.40 -19.07 0.33
CA PHE A 50 -6.96 -20.46 0.17
C PHE A 50 -7.10 -21.26 1.47
N TYR A 51 -6.66 -20.66 2.59
CA TYR A 51 -6.85 -21.25 3.91
C TYR A 51 -8.34 -21.47 4.20
N GLY A 52 -9.18 -20.45 4.00
CA GLY A 52 -10.61 -20.54 4.23
C GLY A 52 -11.24 -21.65 3.41
N CYS A 53 -11.01 -21.68 2.10
CA CYS A 53 -11.56 -22.70 1.21
C CYS A 53 -11.07 -24.13 1.53
N LYS A 54 -9.97 -24.29 2.26
CA LYS A 54 -9.49 -25.61 2.72
C LYS A 54 -10.11 -26.07 4.04
N THR A 55 -10.68 -25.14 4.80
CA THR A 55 -11.29 -25.42 6.13
C THR A 55 -12.81 -25.51 6.07
N THR A 56 -13.42 -25.26 4.93
CA THR A 56 -14.88 -25.38 4.70
C THR A 56 -15.18 -26.23 3.49
N GLU A 57 -16.36 -26.85 3.47
CA GLU A 57 -16.87 -27.59 2.31
C GLU A 57 -17.33 -26.65 1.18
N GLU A 58 -17.82 -25.45 1.53
CA GLU A 58 -18.29 -24.43 0.60
C GLU A 58 -17.39 -23.19 0.66
N CYS A 59 -16.71 -22.88 -0.43
CA CYS A 59 -15.88 -21.69 -0.56
C CYS A 59 -16.62 -20.58 -1.31
N ILE A 60 -16.74 -19.42 -0.67
CA ILE A 60 -17.41 -18.24 -1.24
C ILE A 60 -16.40 -17.47 -2.09
N ILE A 61 -16.35 -17.76 -3.40
CA ILE A 61 -15.28 -17.26 -4.29
C ILE A 61 -15.50 -15.81 -4.69
N PHE A 62 -16.71 -15.39 -5.07
CA PHE A 62 -16.95 -14.06 -5.63
C PHE A 62 -16.63 -12.95 -4.61
N GLU A 63 -17.20 -13.04 -3.42
CA GLU A 63 -16.97 -12.08 -2.33
C GLU A 63 -15.53 -12.12 -1.83
N SER A 64 -14.90 -13.28 -1.87
CA SER A 64 -13.48 -13.45 -1.54
C SER A 64 -12.58 -12.69 -2.51
N ILE A 65 -12.84 -12.79 -3.82
CA ILE A 65 -12.11 -12.03 -4.84
C ILE A 65 -12.35 -10.52 -4.62
N LEU A 66 -13.59 -10.13 -4.35
CA LEU A 66 -13.93 -8.74 -4.05
C LEU A 66 -13.19 -8.22 -2.81
N ALA A 67 -13.04 -9.06 -1.77
CA ALA A 67 -12.23 -8.73 -0.60
C ALA A 67 -10.77 -8.45 -0.97
N VAL A 68 -10.13 -9.29 -1.81
CA VAL A 68 -8.75 -9.06 -2.27
C VAL A 68 -8.64 -7.77 -3.07
N ILE A 69 -9.61 -7.45 -3.92
CA ILE A 69 -9.65 -6.17 -4.65
C ILE A 69 -9.73 -5.01 -3.64
N GLY A 70 -10.61 -5.09 -2.64
CA GLY A 70 -10.78 -4.08 -1.61
C GLY A 70 -9.48 -3.83 -0.83
N VAL A 71 -8.82 -4.87 -0.31
CA VAL A 71 -7.56 -4.71 0.44
C VAL A 71 -6.40 -4.24 -0.45
N THR A 72 -6.40 -4.59 -1.74
CA THR A 72 -5.42 -4.08 -2.70
C THR A 72 -5.59 -2.58 -2.91
N LEU A 73 -6.82 -2.11 -3.15
CA LEU A 73 -7.12 -0.68 -3.26
C LEU A 73 -6.78 0.09 -1.98
N ALA A 74 -7.05 -0.50 -0.81
CA ALA A 74 -6.64 0.05 0.48
C ALA A 74 -5.11 0.20 0.57
N HIS A 75 -4.33 -0.77 0.08
CA HIS A 75 -2.88 -0.66 0.02
C HIS A 75 -2.41 0.47 -0.92
N LEU A 76 -3.03 0.59 -2.10
CA LEU A 76 -2.71 1.68 -3.04
C LEU A 76 -2.98 3.06 -2.42
N SER A 77 -4.05 3.17 -1.62
CA SER A 77 -4.36 4.42 -0.91
C SER A 77 -3.29 4.77 0.14
N VAL A 78 -2.78 3.78 0.89
CA VAL A 78 -1.65 3.96 1.83
C VAL A 78 -0.42 4.50 1.09
N ASN A 79 -0.05 3.89 -0.03
CA ASN A 79 1.08 4.35 -0.83
C ASN A 79 0.91 5.81 -1.26
N ALA A 80 -0.27 6.16 -1.79
CA ALA A 80 -0.55 7.52 -2.24
C ALA A 80 -0.53 8.53 -1.07
N LEU A 81 -1.10 8.18 0.09
CA LEU A 81 -1.07 9.03 1.28
C LEU A 81 0.36 9.25 1.79
N ASN A 82 1.19 8.21 1.82
CA ASN A 82 2.59 8.31 2.22
C ASN A 82 3.37 9.24 1.27
N GLU A 83 3.24 9.08 -0.05
CA GLU A 83 3.88 9.95 -1.04
C GLU A 83 3.46 11.43 -0.87
N ILE A 84 2.18 11.68 -0.56
CA ILE A 84 1.66 13.02 -0.29
C ILE A 84 2.29 13.62 0.99
N GLN A 85 2.40 12.83 2.06
CA GLN A 85 2.97 13.29 3.32
C GLN A 85 4.48 13.52 3.20
N ASP A 86 5.20 12.63 2.51
CA ASP A 86 6.64 12.77 2.26
C ASP A 86 6.96 13.98 1.38
N TYR A 87 6.12 14.26 0.39
CA TYR A 87 6.22 15.48 -0.40
C TYR A 87 5.95 16.74 0.43
N LYS A 88 4.88 16.75 1.25
CA LYS A 88 4.51 17.90 2.09
C LYS A 88 5.53 18.21 3.18
N SER A 89 6.09 17.18 3.80
CA SER A 89 7.14 17.32 4.80
C SER A 89 8.47 17.79 4.20
N GLY A 90 8.68 17.58 2.90
CA GLY A 90 9.93 17.81 2.20
C GLY A 90 10.90 16.63 2.26
N LEU A 91 10.55 15.55 2.94
CA LEU A 91 11.36 14.33 3.08
C LEU A 91 11.77 13.78 1.71
N ASP A 92 10.85 13.75 0.76
CA ASP A 92 11.08 13.25 -0.59
C ASP A 92 12.11 14.04 -1.40
N ARG A 93 12.43 15.26 -1.02
CA ARG A 93 13.48 16.07 -1.68
C ARG A 93 14.88 15.64 -1.26
N GLU A 94 15.01 15.02 -0.09
CA GLU A 94 16.31 14.65 0.52
C GLU A 94 16.60 13.14 0.44
N THR A 95 15.56 12.29 0.38
CA THR A 95 15.76 10.85 0.24
C THR A 95 16.31 10.50 -1.13
N LEU A 96 17.29 9.60 -1.15
CA LEU A 96 17.78 9.02 -2.39
C LEU A 96 16.79 7.95 -2.88
N LYS A 97 16.43 8.02 -4.15
CA LYS A 97 15.59 6.98 -4.76
C LYS A 97 16.40 5.71 -4.93
N THR A 98 15.92 4.64 -4.31
CA THR A 98 16.41 3.28 -4.52
C THR A 98 15.29 2.41 -5.11
N PRO A 99 15.54 1.17 -5.53
CA PRO A 99 14.47 0.26 -5.94
C PRO A 99 13.45 -0.03 -4.83
N PHE A 100 13.82 0.18 -3.56
CA PHE A 100 13.03 -0.23 -2.39
C PHE A 100 12.60 0.92 -1.49
N SER A 101 13.28 2.08 -1.55
CA SER A 101 13.02 3.25 -0.70
C SER A 101 13.09 4.57 -1.45
N GLY A 102 12.72 5.68 -0.79
CA GLY A 102 12.86 7.04 -1.31
C GLY A 102 11.72 7.49 -2.22
N GLY A 103 10.57 6.84 -2.20
CA GLY A 103 9.35 7.24 -2.90
C GLY A 103 9.45 7.21 -4.43
N THR A 104 8.37 7.64 -5.11
CA THR A 104 8.32 7.66 -6.58
C THR A 104 8.96 8.88 -7.20
N LYS A 105 9.08 9.96 -6.42
CA LYS A 105 9.51 11.32 -6.84
C LYS A 105 8.56 12.01 -7.83
N ILE A 106 7.42 11.42 -8.13
CA ILE A 106 6.46 11.93 -9.14
C ILE A 106 5.93 13.31 -8.75
N LEU A 107 5.64 13.53 -7.46
CA LEU A 107 5.22 14.84 -6.95
C LEU A 107 6.38 15.85 -6.97
N VAL A 108 7.59 15.45 -6.59
CA VAL A 108 8.78 16.30 -6.60
C VAL A 108 9.14 16.71 -8.03
N GLU A 109 8.97 15.81 -8.99
CA GLU A 109 9.21 16.07 -10.42
C GLU A 109 8.06 16.85 -11.08
N GLY A 110 6.99 17.17 -10.34
CA GLY A 110 5.84 17.92 -10.88
C GLY A 110 5.05 17.18 -11.97
N LYS A 111 5.17 15.86 -12.06
CA LYS A 111 4.46 15.04 -13.08
C LYS A 111 2.96 14.95 -12.83
N ILE A 112 2.54 15.06 -11.56
CA ILE A 112 1.16 15.25 -11.15
C ILE A 112 1.09 16.37 -10.12
N SER A 113 -0.06 17.04 -10.05
CA SER A 113 -0.34 18.03 -9.02
C SER A 113 -0.66 17.36 -7.68
N LEU A 114 -0.49 18.10 -6.58
CA LEU A 114 -0.90 17.63 -5.26
C LEU A 114 -2.41 17.32 -5.19
N THR A 115 -3.22 18.07 -5.94
CA THR A 115 -4.67 17.82 -6.04
C THR A 115 -4.96 16.49 -6.73
N GLU A 116 -4.30 16.19 -7.85
CA GLU A 116 -4.44 14.89 -8.52
C GLU A 116 -4.03 13.73 -7.61
N ALA A 117 -2.93 13.89 -6.86
CA ALA A 117 -2.48 12.91 -5.88
C ALA A 117 -3.53 12.66 -4.79
N PHE A 118 -4.13 13.73 -4.22
CA PHE A 118 -5.20 13.61 -3.23
C PHE A 118 -6.45 12.94 -3.80
N VAL A 119 -6.84 13.27 -5.02
CA VAL A 119 -7.99 12.63 -5.69
C VAL A 119 -7.74 11.13 -5.84
N LEU A 120 -6.55 10.72 -6.29
CA LEU A 120 -6.20 9.30 -6.44
C LEU A 120 -6.21 8.56 -5.09
N ALA A 121 -5.59 9.14 -4.06
CA ALA A 121 -5.56 8.56 -2.71
C ALA A 121 -6.96 8.42 -2.12
N THR A 122 -7.79 9.47 -2.25
CA THR A 122 -9.16 9.48 -1.72
C THR A 122 -10.06 8.52 -2.49
N LEU A 123 -9.96 8.48 -3.81
CA LEU A 123 -10.76 7.59 -4.64
C LEU A 123 -10.47 6.11 -4.33
N THR A 124 -9.17 5.73 -4.28
CA THR A 124 -8.78 4.37 -3.94
C THR A 124 -9.22 3.99 -2.53
N PHE A 125 -9.13 4.92 -1.55
CA PHE A 125 -9.60 4.71 -0.19
C PHE A 125 -11.13 4.53 -0.12
N ILE A 126 -11.89 5.42 -0.75
CA ILE A 126 -13.37 5.37 -0.74
C ILE A 126 -13.86 4.07 -1.38
N VAL A 127 -13.30 3.68 -2.53
CA VAL A 127 -13.71 2.43 -3.20
C VAL A 127 -13.37 1.22 -2.33
N ALA A 128 -12.18 1.18 -1.72
CA ALA A 128 -11.79 0.12 -0.78
C ALA A 128 -12.74 0.04 0.43
N LEU A 129 -13.04 1.20 1.04
CA LEU A 129 -13.97 1.29 2.17
C LEU A 129 -15.38 0.86 1.78
N SER A 130 -15.87 1.26 0.61
CA SER A 130 -17.19 0.86 0.11
C SER A 130 -17.30 -0.65 -0.08
N ILE A 131 -16.27 -1.30 -0.63
CA ILE A 131 -16.18 -2.76 -0.73
C ILE A 131 -16.19 -3.38 0.67
N GLY A 132 -15.38 -2.86 1.58
CA GLY A 132 -15.32 -3.35 2.96
C GLY A 132 -16.68 -3.24 3.68
N LEU A 133 -17.36 -2.11 3.56
CA LEU A 133 -18.70 -1.90 4.15
C LEU A 133 -19.76 -2.79 3.52
N TYR A 134 -19.74 -2.95 2.20
CA TYR A 134 -20.63 -3.88 1.49
C TYR A 134 -20.45 -5.31 2.01
N LEU A 135 -19.21 -5.79 2.09
CA LEU A 135 -18.93 -7.12 2.61
C LEU A 135 -19.29 -7.21 4.10
N SER A 136 -19.09 -6.17 4.89
CA SER A 136 -19.49 -6.14 6.31
C SER A 136 -21.02 -6.23 6.47
N ALA A 137 -21.79 -5.66 5.57
CA ALA A 137 -23.24 -5.80 5.58
C ALA A 137 -23.69 -7.25 5.32
N LEU A 138 -22.90 -8.04 4.57
CA LEU A 138 -23.18 -9.45 4.30
C LEU A 138 -22.64 -10.39 5.40
N TYR A 139 -21.50 -10.05 6.00
CA TYR A 139 -20.75 -10.95 6.89
C TYR A 139 -20.77 -10.53 8.37
N GLY A 140 -21.35 -9.36 8.66
CA GLY A 140 -21.65 -8.92 10.03
C GLY A 140 -20.51 -8.18 10.73
N LEU A 141 -20.69 -8.03 12.06
CA LEU A 141 -19.91 -7.14 12.91
C LEU A 141 -18.41 -7.46 12.93
N VAL A 142 -18.02 -8.72 12.85
CA VAL A 142 -16.60 -9.12 12.91
C VAL A 142 -15.83 -8.51 11.74
N LEU A 143 -16.37 -8.60 10.51
CA LEU A 143 -15.74 -8.02 9.34
C LEU A 143 -15.76 -6.49 9.40
N LEU A 144 -16.83 -5.89 9.91
CA LEU A 144 -16.91 -4.44 10.11
C LEU A 144 -15.79 -3.94 11.03
N LEU A 145 -15.52 -4.65 12.13
CA LEU A 145 -14.42 -4.30 13.04
C LEU A 145 -13.05 -4.39 12.34
N PHE A 146 -12.83 -5.39 11.49
CA PHE A 146 -11.59 -5.47 10.69
C PHE A 146 -11.47 -4.32 9.70
N VAL A 147 -12.57 -3.95 9.02
CA VAL A 147 -12.59 -2.81 8.09
C VAL A 147 -12.30 -1.49 8.81
N ILE A 148 -12.94 -1.25 9.96
CA ILE A 148 -12.69 -0.05 10.77
C ILE A 148 -11.24 -0.01 11.25
N ALA A 149 -10.72 -1.10 11.81
CA ALA A 149 -9.34 -1.18 12.28
C ALA A 149 -8.34 -0.93 11.13
N GLY A 150 -8.57 -1.54 9.97
CA GLY A 150 -7.76 -1.33 8.76
C GLY A 150 -7.79 0.13 8.29
N ALA A 151 -8.97 0.75 8.24
CA ALA A 151 -9.13 2.15 7.85
C ALA A 151 -8.41 3.09 8.84
N LEU A 152 -8.51 2.85 10.14
CA LEU A 152 -7.80 3.62 11.16
C LEU A 152 -6.29 3.49 11.02
N ILE A 153 -5.76 2.28 10.77
CA ILE A 153 -4.33 2.08 10.53
C ILE A 153 -3.89 2.91 9.31
N ILE A 154 -4.65 2.90 8.20
CA ILE A 154 -4.33 3.67 6.99
C ILE A 154 -4.25 5.16 7.31
N LEU A 155 -5.26 5.72 7.96
CA LEU A 155 -5.36 7.15 8.21
C LEU A 155 -4.36 7.65 9.26
N LEU A 156 -4.01 6.81 10.23
CA LEU A 156 -3.13 7.17 11.35
C LEU A 156 -1.66 6.80 11.11
N TYR A 157 -1.35 6.07 10.03
CA TYR A 157 -0.02 5.51 9.79
C TYR A 157 1.08 6.58 9.82
N ASP A 158 1.07 7.49 8.87
CA ASP A 158 2.12 8.49 8.73
C ASP A 158 2.01 9.61 9.78
N PRO A 159 0.84 10.22 10.02
CA PRO A 159 0.78 11.34 10.95
C PRO A 159 1.07 10.95 12.40
N TYR A 160 0.82 9.69 12.79
CA TYR A 160 0.93 9.27 14.18
C TYR A 160 1.80 8.04 14.39
N LEU A 161 1.53 6.90 13.71
CA LEU A 161 2.20 5.63 14.01
C LEU A 161 3.71 5.71 13.77
N LEU A 162 4.16 6.32 12.67
CA LEU A 162 5.58 6.51 12.39
C LEU A 162 6.28 7.43 13.43
N ARG A 163 5.58 8.44 13.94
CA ARG A 163 6.13 9.35 14.95
C ARG A 163 6.15 8.75 16.35
N LEU A 164 5.22 7.85 16.64
CA LEU A 164 5.15 7.14 17.93
C LEU A 164 6.06 5.91 18.00
N GLY A 165 6.67 5.50 16.88
CA GLY A 165 7.49 4.29 16.83
C GLY A 165 6.66 3.01 16.64
N LEU A 166 5.44 3.14 16.13
CA LEU A 166 4.48 2.06 15.93
C LEU A 166 4.26 1.73 14.44
N GLY A 167 5.09 2.25 13.54
CA GLY A 167 4.96 2.05 12.09
C GLY A 167 5.01 0.58 11.70
N GLU A 168 6.01 -0.15 12.20
CA GLU A 168 6.17 -1.58 11.94
C GLU A 168 5.04 -2.40 12.56
N PHE A 169 4.57 -2.04 13.75
CA PHE A 169 3.39 -2.68 14.36
C PHE A 169 2.13 -2.42 13.53
N GLY A 170 1.95 -1.22 13.00
CA GLY A 170 0.86 -0.90 12.07
C GLY A 170 0.88 -1.76 10.80
N ALA A 171 2.07 -1.98 10.22
CA ALA A 171 2.25 -2.85 9.05
C ALA A 171 1.95 -4.32 9.39
N PHE A 172 2.39 -4.79 10.57
CA PHE A 172 2.07 -6.11 11.09
C PHE A 172 0.56 -6.32 11.19
N MET A 173 -0.12 -5.45 11.94
CA MET A 173 -1.55 -5.55 12.18
C MET A 173 -2.36 -5.46 10.89
N ARG A 174 -1.97 -4.59 9.96
CA ARG A 174 -2.60 -4.49 8.64
C ARG A 174 -2.59 -5.82 7.90
N SER A 175 -1.45 -6.50 7.85
CA SER A 175 -1.32 -7.77 7.12
C SER A 175 -2.06 -8.90 7.82
N VAL A 176 -2.10 -8.92 9.17
CA VAL A 176 -2.95 -9.84 9.95
C VAL A 176 -4.43 -9.63 9.60
N LEU A 177 -4.89 -8.37 9.61
CA LEU A 177 -6.29 -8.05 9.29
C LEU A 177 -6.66 -8.41 7.85
N VAL A 178 -5.75 -8.24 6.89
CA VAL A 178 -5.94 -8.63 5.49
C VAL A 178 -6.15 -10.14 5.39
N PHE A 179 -5.25 -10.93 5.99
CA PHE A 179 -5.35 -12.39 5.97
C PHE A 179 -6.64 -12.87 6.62
N LEU A 180 -6.91 -12.42 7.86
CA LEU A 180 -8.09 -12.82 8.62
C LEU A 180 -9.39 -12.38 7.96
N GLY A 181 -9.44 -11.15 7.43
CA GLY A 181 -10.61 -10.63 6.74
C GLY A 181 -10.96 -11.44 5.50
N CYS A 182 -9.96 -11.78 4.68
CA CYS A 182 -10.17 -12.60 3.48
C CYS A 182 -10.52 -14.06 3.84
N ALA A 183 -9.90 -14.63 4.88
CA ALA A 183 -10.26 -15.97 5.38
C ALA A 183 -11.70 -15.99 5.90
N TYR A 184 -12.08 -14.97 6.68
CA TYR A 184 -13.42 -14.85 7.24
C TYR A 184 -14.50 -14.68 6.17
N VAL A 185 -14.24 -13.91 5.11
CA VAL A 185 -15.17 -13.80 3.97
C VAL A 185 -15.37 -15.14 3.27
N ALA A 186 -14.29 -15.94 3.17
CA ALA A 186 -14.37 -17.27 2.52
C ALA A 186 -15.17 -18.31 3.32
N THR A 187 -15.22 -18.19 4.66
CA THR A 187 -15.77 -19.24 5.54
C THR A 187 -16.90 -18.79 6.45
N LYS A 188 -17.01 -17.49 6.72
CA LYS A 188 -17.81 -16.89 7.82
C LYS A 188 -17.36 -17.30 9.23
N GLU A 189 -16.20 -17.92 9.37
CA GLU A 189 -15.67 -18.41 10.64
C GLU A 189 -14.25 -17.88 10.89
N LEU A 190 -13.93 -17.72 12.18
CA LEU A 190 -12.58 -17.38 12.64
C LEU A 190 -11.96 -18.59 13.34
N HIS A 191 -11.03 -19.23 12.68
CA HIS A 191 -10.26 -20.33 13.28
C HIS A 191 -8.98 -19.81 13.94
N THR A 192 -8.60 -20.37 15.09
CA THR A 192 -7.37 -20.01 15.79
C THR A 192 -6.12 -20.16 14.92
N SER A 193 -6.07 -21.19 14.06
CA SER A 193 -4.98 -21.39 13.11
C SER A 193 -4.85 -20.27 12.09
N ALA A 194 -5.95 -19.60 11.69
CA ALA A 194 -5.92 -18.43 10.82
C ALA A 194 -5.18 -17.26 11.48
N ILE A 195 -5.29 -17.11 12.82
CA ILE A 195 -4.58 -16.06 13.56
C ILE A 195 -3.06 -16.25 13.47
N PHE A 196 -2.58 -17.48 13.64
CA PHE A 196 -1.15 -17.78 13.52
C PHE A 196 -0.62 -17.56 12.10
N LEU A 197 -1.37 -18.01 11.08
CA LEU A 197 -1.00 -17.75 9.68
C LEU A 197 -1.03 -16.26 9.35
N GLY A 198 -2.05 -15.53 9.79
CA GLY A 198 -2.11 -14.08 9.64
C GLY A 198 -0.92 -13.38 10.31
N ALA A 199 -0.52 -13.84 11.51
CA ALA A 199 0.67 -13.33 12.21
C ALA A 199 1.96 -13.59 11.43
N THR A 200 2.09 -14.75 10.76
CA THR A 200 3.22 -15.03 9.88
C THR A 200 3.30 -14.04 8.72
N TYR A 201 2.18 -13.78 8.03
CA TYR A 201 2.13 -12.75 6.98
C TYR A 201 2.41 -11.35 7.53
N GLY A 202 1.92 -11.04 8.74
CA GLY A 202 2.23 -9.81 9.46
C GLY A 202 3.71 -9.63 9.70
N ALA A 203 4.38 -10.68 10.18
CA ALA A 203 5.82 -10.70 10.41
C ALA A 203 6.62 -10.48 9.13
N LEU A 204 6.29 -11.18 8.03
CA LEU A 204 6.93 -10.99 6.72
C LEU A 204 6.78 -9.55 6.19
N SER A 205 5.60 -8.95 6.35
CA SER A 205 5.35 -7.57 5.96
C SER A 205 6.19 -6.59 6.79
N THR A 206 6.30 -6.84 8.10
CA THR A 206 7.11 -6.03 9.02
C THR A 206 8.59 -6.09 8.67
N ILE A 207 9.10 -7.26 8.32
CA ILE A 207 10.48 -7.46 7.87
C ILE A 207 10.78 -6.60 6.65
N THR A 208 9.92 -6.66 5.64
CA THR A 208 10.08 -5.87 4.41
C THR A 208 10.13 -4.38 4.71
N LEU A 209 9.23 -3.90 5.57
CA LEU A 209 9.20 -2.49 5.98
C LEU A 209 10.44 -2.12 6.80
N TYR A 210 10.89 -2.99 7.70
CA TYR A 210 12.09 -2.76 8.51
C TYR A 210 13.34 -2.57 7.63
N ILE A 211 13.50 -3.40 6.60
CA ILE A 211 14.61 -3.27 5.64
C ILE A 211 14.54 -1.93 4.89
N ASN A 212 13.35 -1.50 4.49
CA ASN A 212 13.16 -0.21 3.83
C ASN A 212 13.53 0.94 4.76
N HIS A 213 13.08 0.91 6.02
CA HIS A 213 13.41 1.93 7.01
C HIS A 213 14.91 1.97 7.37
N LEU A 214 15.64 0.86 7.26
CA LEU A 214 17.09 0.86 7.44
C LEU A 214 17.83 1.78 6.46
N ALA A 215 17.37 1.83 5.22
CA ALA A 215 17.94 2.69 4.19
C ALA A 215 17.70 4.18 4.48
N ASP A 216 16.58 4.51 5.14
CA ASP A 216 16.10 5.87 5.32
C ASP A 216 16.38 6.46 6.71
N VAL A 217 17.06 5.73 7.63
CA VAL A 217 17.30 6.12 9.04
C VAL A 217 17.76 7.56 9.21
N LYS A 218 18.75 8.01 8.41
CA LYS A 218 19.29 9.37 8.54
C LYS A 218 18.26 10.46 8.23
N VAL A 219 17.45 10.23 7.21
CA VAL A 219 16.41 11.16 6.78
C VAL A 219 15.22 11.09 7.73
N ASP A 220 14.79 9.90 8.11
CA ASP A 220 13.69 9.70 9.05
C ASP A 220 13.90 10.41 10.39
N ILE A 221 15.12 10.34 10.95
CA ILE A 221 15.47 11.08 12.18
C ILE A 221 15.27 12.59 11.98
N LYS A 222 15.73 13.15 10.85
CA LYS A 222 15.62 14.59 10.57
C LYS A 222 14.16 15.05 10.49
N TYR A 223 13.26 14.19 9.99
CA TYR A 223 11.84 14.49 9.83
C TYR A 223 10.97 14.00 11.00
N GLY A 224 11.60 13.57 12.11
CA GLY A 224 10.92 13.22 13.35
C GLY A 224 10.17 11.89 13.33
N ARG A 225 10.50 11.01 12.37
CA ARG A 225 10.04 9.62 12.36
C ARG A 225 10.80 8.78 13.39
N ARG A 226 10.10 7.83 14.00
CA ARG A 226 10.66 6.91 15.00
C ARG A 226 10.44 5.48 14.55
N THR A 227 11.13 5.11 13.47
CA THR A 227 11.05 3.75 12.92
C THR A 227 11.82 2.75 13.79
N LEU A 228 11.52 1.48 13.68
CA LEU A 228 12.15 0.43 14.51
C LEU A 228 13.68 0.44 14.42
N PRO A 229 14.32 0.62 13.23
CA PRO A 229 15.78 0.78 13.15
C PRO A 229 16.31 1.94 14.00
N ILE A 230 15.60 3.06 14.06
CA ILE A 230 15.98 4.23 14.87
C ILE A 230 15.88 3.89 16.36
N LEU A 231 14.84 3.19 16.78
CA LEU A 231 14.63 2.80 18.16
C LEU A 231 15.65 1.77 18.64
N LEU A 232 16.06 0.83 17.79
CA LEU A 232 17.06 -0.20 18.10
C LEU A 232 18.48 0.34 18.17
N LYS A 233 18.78 1.47 17.51
CA LYS A 233 20.11 2.11 17.49
C LYS A 233 21.22 1.10 17.12
N GLU A 234 22.22 0.94 18.01
CA GLU A 234 23.34 0.02 17.82
C GLU A 234 22.90 -1.46 17.82
N LYS A 235 21.70 -1.76 18.32
CA LYS A 235 21.13 -3.12 18.34
C LYS A 235 20.34 -3.47 17.07
N VAL A 236 20.58 -2.77 15.98
CA VAL A 236 19.94 -3.01 14.66
C VAL A 236 20.05 -4.48 14.23
N TRP A 237 21.14 -5.18 14.63
CA TRP A 237 21.34 -6.61 14.40
C TRP A 237 20.21 -7.48 14.99
N ILE A 238 19.53 -7.03 16.06
CA ILE A 238 18.37 -7.75 16.63
C ILE A 238 17.23 -7.81 15.59
N GLY A 239 16.99 -6.71 14.86
CA GLY A 239 16.03 -6.70 13.76
C GLY A 239 16.38 -7.70 12.66
N TYR A 240 17.65 -7.80 12.26
CA TYR A 240 18.13 -8.82 11.32
C TYR A 240 17.93 -10.23 11.86
N PHE A 241 18.24 -10.45 13.15
CA PHE A 241 18.04 -11.75 13.77
C PHE A 241 16.59 -12.17 13.81
N LEU A 242 15.66 -11.26 14.16
CA LEU A 242 14.23 -11.51 14.12
C LEU A 242 13.76 -11.82 12.69
N VAL A 243 14.35 -11.18 11.68
CA VAL A 243 14.12 -11.47 10.25
C VAL A 243 14.51 -12.89 9.89
N LEU A 244 15.62 -13.39 10.43
CA LEU A 244 16.14 -14.74 10.10
C LEU A 244 15.44 -15.86 10.86
N MET A 245 14.69 -15.54 11.93
CA MET A 245 13.98 -16.52 12.78
C MET A 245 12.55 -16.84 12.28
N ILE A 246 12.06 -16.16 11.24
CA ILE A 246 10.74 -16.33 10.63
C ILE A 246 10.86 -17.04 9.28
#